data_99421706e2bbb221257f12f226c81dda
#
_entry.id   99421706e2bbb221257f12f226c81dda
#
_cell.length_a   1.000
_cell.length_b   1.000
_cell.length_c   1.000
_cell.angle_alpha   90.00
_cell.angle_beta   90.00
_cell.angle_gamma   90.00
#
_symmetry.space_group_name_H-M   'P 1'
#
loop_
_entity.id
_entity.type
_entity.pdbx_description
1 polymer ?
#
loop_
_entity_poly.entity_id
_entity_poly.type
_entity_poly.pdbx_seq_one_letter_code
_entity_poly.pdbx_strand_id
1 'polypeptide(L)'
;DYLPHQAIDCVLSGSSEISIRDLEQLALLEPCGCENQAPVFAFRQALLHNQRAMGKERNHLQFVLDKGYNSYRGLMWNNADLLPYMFENMVADVAFQPKINVWNNETSVQLQAVSIHQQVTLGDMRQAADDKWRLLLGLVKVHNKVLAYTEDKQSLPAEVLQTAGDYLELASYEEAAGMSQERLQQAEEIVLLDLPAYPLADIMRRLRQQGAKHVTLLFNQPDLEERLQRLALTHPDRDA
;
A
#
# COMPACT_ATOMS: atom_id res chain seq x y z
N ASP A 1 -8.35 5.79 20.96
CA ASP A 1 -8.15 5.17 19.63
C ASP A 1 -7.82 3.69 19.82
N TYR A 2 -8.84 2.84 19.61
CA TYR A 2 -8.64 1.38 19.58
C TYR A 2 -8.22 1.00 18.17
N LEU A 3 -6.94 1.13 17.85
CA LEU A 3 -6.39 0.45 16.68
C LEU A 3 -6.17 -1.02 17.07
N PRO A 4 -6.71 -1.97 16.29
CA PRO A 4 -6.46 -3.38 16.57
C PRO A 4 -4.97 -3.67 16.42
N HIS A 5 -4.35 -4.14 17.50
CA HIS A 5 -2.96 -4.54 17.52
C HIS A 5 -2.86 -6.05 17.32
N GLN A 6 -2.11 -6.48 16.29
CA GLN A 6 -1.73 -7.87 16.12
C GLN A 6 -0.35 -8.09 16.74
N ALA A 7 -0.29 -8.90 17.79
CA ALA A 7 0.98 -9.32 18.35
C ALA A 7 1.70 -10.25 17.36
N ILE A 8 2.99 -10.02 17.16
CA ILE A 8 3.87 -10.81 16.28
C ILE A 8 5.03 -11.31 17.14
N ASP A 9 5.19 -12.62 17.21
CA ASP A 9 6.25 -13.25 18.01
C ASP A 9 7.60 -13.21 17.30
N CYS A 10 7.60 -13.33 15.96
CA CYS A 10 8.84 -13.29 15.18
C CYS A 10 8.61 -12.78 13.76
N VAL A 11 9.53 -11.93 13.29
CA VAL A 11 9.60 -11.50 11.88
C VAL A 11 10.65 -12.35 11.17
N LEU A 12 10.24 -13.08 10.14
CA LEU A 12 11.11 -13.94 9.36
C LEU A 12 11.75 -13.17 8.20
N SER A 13 13.03 -13.44 7.93
CA SER A 13 13.76 -12.80 6.83
C SER A 13 13.35 -13.29 5.44
N GLY A 14 12.85 -14.52 5.37
CA GLY A 14 12.58 -15.21 4.10
C GLY A 14 13.83 -15.77 3.40
N SER A 15 14.99 -15.73 4.05
CA SER A 15 16.23 -16.31 3.51
C SER A 15 16.22 -17.85 3.53
N SER A 16 15.42 -18.44 4.41
CA SER A 16 15.24 -19.89 4.53
C SER A 16 13.77 -20.24 4.30
N GLU A 17 13.51 -21.41 3.73
CA GLU A 17 12.17 -21.97 3.62
C GLU A 17 11.65 -22.39 4.99
N ILE A 18 10.35 -22.20 5.22
CA ILE A 18 9.67 -22.79 6.38
C ILE A 18 9.39 -24.25 6.03
N SER A 19 10.09 -25.15 6.67
CA SER A 19 9.97 -26.59 6.38
C SER A 19 8.90 -27.28 7.23
N ILE A 20 8.45 -28.44 6.79
CA ILE A 20 7.54 -29.30 7.57
C ILE A 20 8.17 -29.64 8.92
N ARG A 21 9.49 -29.88 8.95
CA ARG A 21 10.22 -30.18 10.17
C ARG A 21 10.15 -29.01 11.18
N ASP A 22 10.18 -27.77 10.72
CA ASP A 22 10.04 -26.60 11.60
C ASP A 22 8.65 -26.57 12.25
N LEU A 23 7.60 -26.95 11.48
CA LEU A 23 6.24 -27.04 12.01
C LEU A 23 6.07 -28.18 13.00
N GLU A 24 6.73 -29.32 12.79
CA GLU A 24 6.77 -30.43 13.75
C GLU A 24 7.43 -29.99 15.07
N GLN A 25 8.46 -29.15 14.99
CA GLN A 25 9.08 -28.56 16.19
C GLN A 25 8.13 -27.55 16.89
N LEU A 26 7.40 -26.74 16.12
CA LEU A 26 6.40 -25.81 16.66
C LEU A 26 5.25 -26.54 17.36
N ALA A 27 4.90 -27.74 16.90
CA ALA A 27 3.87 -28.56 17.53
C ALA A 27 4.22 -28.97 18.97
N LEU A 28 5.49 -28.91 19.37
CA LEU A 28 5.90 -29.13 20.77
C LEU A 28 5.39 -28.04 21.75
N LEU A 29 4.95 -26.89 21.20
CA LEU A 29 4.32 -25.82 22.00
C LEU A 29 2.84 -26.09 22.31
N GLU A 30 2.25 -27.13 21.72
CA GLU A 30 0.85 -27.49 21.95
C GLU A 30 0.67 -28.16 23.34
N PRO A 31 -0.50 -28.01 24.00
CA PRO A 31 -1.73 -27.41 23.46
C PRO A 31 -1.75 -25.88 23.54
N CYS A 32 -2.13 -25.26 22.41
CA CYS A 32 -2.39 -23.83 22.35
C CYS A 32 -3.84 -23.52 22.75
N GLY A 33 -4.07 -22.40 23.44
CA GLY A 33 -5.39 -21.97 23.92
C GLY A 33 -5.41 -20.51 24.38
N CYS A 34 -6.37 -20.14 25.24
CA CYS A 34 -6.58 -18.74 25.64
C CYS A 34 -5.35 -18.10 26.32
N GLU A 35 -4.59 -18.86 27.11
CA GLU A 35 -3.40 -18.38 27.83
C GLU A 35 -2.08 -18.74 27.14
N ASN A 36 -2.14 -19.63 26.13
CA ASN A 36 -0.98 -20.05 25.33
C ASN A 36 -1.36 -19.99 23.87
N GLN A 37 -1.34 -18.79 23.28
CA GLN A 37 -1.70 -18.60 21.88
C GLN A 37 -0.66 -19.23 20.96
N ALA A 38 -1.14 -19.77 19.82
CA ALA A 38 -0.23 -20.26 18.79
C ALA A 38 0.62 -19.09 18.25
N PRO A 39 1.94 -19.31 18.07
CA PRO A 39 2.84 -18.24 17.66
C PRO A 39 2.46 -17.66 16.31
N VAL A 40 2.55 -16.33 16.21
CA VAL A 40 2.29 -15.56 15.01
C VAL A 40 3.61 -15.05 14.44
N PHE A 41 3.89 -15.43 13.21
CA PHE A 41 5.06 -14.98 12.47
C PHE A 41 4.66 -13.88 11.48
N ALA A 42 5.63 -13.11 11.01
CA ALA A 42 5.40 -12.18 9.92
C ALA A 42 6.51 -12.22 8.86
N PHE A 43 6.10 -12.01 7.62
CA PHE A 43 6.98 -11.55 6.55
C PHE A 43 6.72 -10.07 6.29
N ARG A 44 7.77 -9.27 6.27
CA ARG A 44 7.70 -7.89 5.80
C ARG A 44 7.95 -7.85 4.30
N GLN A 45 7.23 -6.96 3.59
CA GLN A 45 7.43 -6.74 2.16
C GLN A 45 7.42 -8.05 1.34
N ALA A 46 6.42 -8.88 1.60
CA ALA A 46 6.18 -10.09 0.79
C ALA A 46 5.37 -9.74 -0.46
N LEU A 47 5.65 -10.42 -1.56
CA LEU A 47 4.89 -10.26 -2.80
C LEU A 47 3.67 -11.17 -2.76
N LEU A 48 2.48 -10.60 -2.95
CA LEU A 48 1.22 -11.33 -3.00
C LEU A 48 0.67 -11.32 -4.42
N HIS A 49 0.31 -12.51 -4.92
CA HIS A 49 -0.28 -12.67 -6.25
C HIS A 49 -1.29 -13.83 -6.29
N ASN A 50 -2.01 -13.99 -7.40
CA ASN A 50 -3.03 -15.03 -7.57
C ASN A 50 -4.12 -14.98 -6.48
N GLN A 51 -4.54 -13.79 -6.09
CA GLN A 51 -5.56 -13.60 -5.08
C GLN A 51 -6.94 -14.02 -5.60
N ARG A 52 -7.66 -14.82 -4.82
CA ARG A 52 -9.00 -15.29 -5.18
C ARG A 52 -9.85 -15.66 -3.98
N ALA A 53 -11.16 -15.56 -4.15
CA ALA A 53 -12.11 -16.10 -3.19
C ALA A 53 -12.21 -17.62 -3.33
N MET A 54 -12.19 -18.34 -2.22
CA MET A 54 -12.32 -19.79 -2.17
C MET A 54 -13.35 -20.26 -1.14
N GLY A 55 -13.64 -21.55 -1.15
CA GLY A 55 -14.64 -22.21 -0.33
C GLY A 55 -16.01 -22.27 -1.02
N LYS A 56 -16.94 -23.05 -0.46
CA LYS A 56 -18.29 -23.26 -1.03
C LYS A 56 -19.06 -21.95 -1.16
N GLU A 57 -18.93 -21.07 -0.17
CA GLU A 57 -19.58 -19.76 -0.10
C GLU A 57 -18.68 -18.62 -0.64
N ARG A 58 -17.47 -18.95 -1.11
CA ARG A 58 -16.48 -17.99 -1.61
C ARG A 58 -16.15 -16.87 -0.61
N ASN A 59 -16.20 -17.18 0.69
CA ASN A 59 -15.97 -16.23 1.77
C ASN A 59 -14.53 -16.22 2.32
N HIS A 60 -13.66 -17.13 1.87
CA HIS A 60 -12.26 -17.19 2.28
C HIS A 60 -11.37 -16.59 1.20
N LEU A 61 -10.30 -15.93 1.61
CA LEU A 61 -9.28 -15.38 0.73
C LEU A 61 -8.12 -16.35 0.59
N GLN A 62 -7.77 -16.71 -0.64
CA GLN A 62 -6.56 -17.46 -0.98
C GLN A 62 -5.64 -16.59 -1.84
N PHE A 63 -4.33 -16.72 -1.64
CA PHE A 63 -3.29 -16.04 -2.41
C PHE A 63 -2.01 -16.86 -2.42
N VAL A 64 -1.08 -16.49 -3.27
CA VAL A 64 0.32 -16.95 -3.21
C VAL A 64 1.16 -15.83 -2.62
N LEU A 65 2.08 -16.19 -1.73
CA LEU A 65 3.01 -15.28 -1.07
C LEU A 65 4.43 -15.70 -1.41
N ASP A 66 5.16 -14.78 -2.05
CA ASP A 66 6.58 -14.97 -2.33
C ASP A 66 7.42 -14.13 -1.36
N LYS A 67 8.44 -14.74 -0.79
CA LYS A 67 9.43 -14.08 0.04
C LYS A 67 10.82 -14.65 -0.19
N GLY A 68 11.72 -13.84 -0.75
CA GLY A 68 13.02 -14.33 -1.21
C GLY A 68 12.84 -15.30 -2.37
N TYR A 69 13.37 -16.50 -2.22
CA TYR A 69 13.24 -17.60 -3.21
C TYR A 69 12.09 -18.57 -2.90
N ASN A 70 11.34 -18.30 -1.82
CA ASN A 70 10.32 -19.20 -1.33
C ASN A 70 8.93 -18.71 -1.70
N SER A 71 8.05 -19.65 -2.07
CA SER A 71 6.65 -19.40 -2.44
C SER A 71 5.72 -20.25 -1.57
N TYR A 72 4.72 -19.59 -0.98
CA TYR A 72 3.79 -20.24 -0.07
C TYR A 72 2.34 -20.00 -0.49
N ARG A 73 1.49 -20.98 -0.25
CA ARG A 73 0.04 -20.78 -0.31
C ARG A 73 -0.42 -20.08 0.96
N GLY A 74 -1.00 -18.90 0.81
CA GLY A 74 -1.66 -18.14 1.88
C GLY A 74 -3.16 -18.37 1.88
N LEU A 75 -3.75 -18.45 3.07
CA LEU A 75 -5.19 -18.56 3.29
C LEU A 75 -5.60 -17.64 4.43
N MET A 76 -6.65 -16.85 4.23
CA MET A 76 -7.26 -16.05 5.28
C MET A 76 -8.75 -16.35 5.36
N TRP A 77 -9.19 -16.87 6.51
CA TRP A 77 -10.55 -17.33 6.72
C TRP A 77 -11.53 -16.17 6.83
N ASN A 78 -12.69 -16.26 6.16
CA ASN A 78 -13.78 -15.29 6.19
C ASN A 78 -13.39 -13.85 5.85
N ASN A 79 -12.39 -13.67 4.98
CA ASN A 79 -11.87 -12.37 4.59
C ASN A 79 -11.82 -12.20 3.05
N ALA A 80 -12.71 -12.84 2.31
CA ALA A 80 -12.80 -12.63 0.86
C ALA A 80 -13.26 -11.21 0.47
N ASP A 81 -13.85 -10.48 1.40
CA ASP A 81 -14.21 -9.06 1.29
C ASP A 81 -13.00 -8.13 1.13
N LEU A 82 -11.79 -8.62 1.43
CA LEU A 82 -10.55 -7.90 1.14
C LEU A 82 -10.17 -7.89 -0.35
N LEU A 83 -10.69 -8.83 -1.16
CA LEU A 83 -10.34 -8.95 -2.58
C LEU A 83 -10.46 -7.66 -3.40
N PRO A 84 -11.52 -6.84 -3.25
CA PRO A 84 -11.62 -5.58 -3.98
C PRO A 84 -10.53 -4.56 -3.65
N TYR A 85 -9.80 -4.77 -2.56
CA TYR A 85 -8.72 -3.91 -2.09
C TYR A 85 -7.33 -4.48 -2.38
N MET A 86 -7.27 -5.67 -2.98
CA MET A 86 -6.03 -6.33 -3.38
C MET A 86 -5.82 -6.20 -4.89
N PHE A 87 -4.57 -6.23 -5.30
CA PHE A 87 -4.19 -6.20 -6.70
C PHE A 87 -3.05 -7.19 -6.95
N GLU A 88 -2.90 -7.60 -8.19
CA GLU A 88 -1.87 -8.55 -8.58
C GLU A 88 -0.47 -7.98 -8.33
N ASN A 89 0.42 -8.80 -7.80
CA ASN A 89 1.78 -8.40 -7.40
C ASN A 89 1.85 -7.32 -6.31
N MET A 90 0.91 -7.34 -5.38
CA MET A 90 0.88 -6.44 -4.25
C MET A 90 2.01 -6.75 -3.26
N VAL A 91 2.74 -5.75 -2.82
CA VAL A 91 3.72 -5.88 -1.73
C VAL A 91 3.05 -5.52 -0.40
N ALA A 92 3.13 -6.44 0.57
CA ALA A 92 2.51 -6.26 1.88
C ALA A 92 3.31 -6.93 3.00
N ASP A 93 3.10 -6.47 4.22
CA ASP A 93 3.47 -7.19 5.42
C ASP A 93 2.34 -8.19 5.74
N VAL A 94 2.69 -9.43 5.98
CA VAL A 94 1.72 -10.50 6.28
C VAL A 94 2.06 -11.14 7.58
N ALA A 95 1.13 -11.08 8.54
CA ALA A 95 1.19 -11.87 9.76
C ALA A 95 0.44 -13.19 9.56
N PHE A 96 1.02 -14.30 10.00
CA PHE A 96 0.49 -15.62 9.73
C PHE A 96 0.88 -16.65 10.79
N GLN A 97 0.13 -17.73 10.82
CA GLN A 97 0.47 -18.97 11.50
C GLN A 97 0.76 -20.03 10.44
N PRO A 98 1.95 -20.63 10.39
CA PRO A 98 2.24 -21.70 9.45
C PRO A 98 1.54 -22.98 9.89
N LYS A 99 0.97 -23.70 8.94
CA LYS A 99 0.25 -24.98 9.16
C LYS A 99 0.68 -26.02 8.14
N ILE A 100 0.67 -27.27 8.54
CA ILE A 100 0.82 -28.40 7.64
C ILE A 100 -0.52 -28.63 6.93
N ASN A 101 -0.51 -28.59 5.62
CA ASN A 101 -1.65 -28.91 4.77
C ASN A 101 -1.39 -30.22 4.03
N VAL A 102 -2.34 -31.17 4.15
CA VAL A 102 -2.30 -32.44 3.43
C VAL A 102 -3.46 -32.47 2.44
N TRP A 103 -3.13 -32.53 1.16
CA TRP A 103 -4.10 -32.57 0.08
C TRP A 103 -3.62 -33.54 -1.00
N ASN A 104 -4.48 -34.46 -1.42
CA ASN A 104 -4.18 -35.50 -2.44
C ASN A 104 -2.86 -36.27 -2.16
N ASN A 105 -2.60 -36.65 -0.91
CA ASN A 105 -1.36 -37.26 -0.44
C ASN A 105 -0.08 -36.41 -0.57
N GLU A 106 -0.22 -35.15 -0.92
CA GLU A 106 0.88 -34.19 -0.87
C GLU A 106 0.82 -33.38 0.42
N THR A 107 1.96 -33.28 1.09
CA THR A 107 2.11 -32.49 2.31
C THR A 107 2.86 -31.22 1.97
N SER A 108 2.30 -30.08 2.34
CA SER A 108 2.87 -28.76 2.07
C SER A 108 2.70 -27.82 3.26
N VAL A 109 3.53 -26.77 3.31
CA VAL A 109 3.35 -25.68 4.24
C VAL A 109 2.32 -24.71 3.68
N GLN A 110 1.32 -24.37 4.49
CA GLN A 110 0.33 -23.34 4.21
C GLN A 110 0.41 -22.25 5.26
N LEU A 111 0.36 -20.99 4.84
CA LEU A 111 0.35 -19.85 5.75
C LEU A 111 -1.09 -19.43 6.02
N GLN A 112 -1.56 -19.65 7.24
CA GLN A 112 -2.85 -19.12 7.68
C GLN A 112 -2.66 -17.66 8.07
N ALA A 113 -2.99 -16.74 7.16
CA ALA A 113 -2.85 -15.32 7.40
C ALA A 113 -3.87 -14.85 8.44
N VAL A 114 -3.39 -14.04 9.38
CA VAL A 114 -4.21 -13.38 10.42
C VAL A 114 -4.33 -11.88 10.16
N SER A 115 -3.37 -11.30 9.44
CA SER A 115 -3.38 -9.89 9.05
C SER A 115 -2.56 -9.68 7.78
N ILE A 116 -3.04 -8.79 6.90
CA ILE A 116 -2.33 -8.31 5.72
C ILE A 116 -2.31 -6.79 5.81
N HIS A 117 -1.11 -6.20 5.83
CA HIS A 117 -0.92 -4.76 5.89
C HIS A 117 -0.12 -4.29 4.69
N GLN A 118 -0.79 -3.57 3.81
CA GLN A 118 -0.13 -2.91 2.69
C GLN A 118 0.55 -1.64 3.20
N GLN A 119 1.86 -1.55 3.04
CA GLN A 119 2.59 -0.34 3.35
C GLN A 119 2.51 0.63 2.17
N VAL A 120 1.85 1.77 2.41
CA VAL A 120 2.05 2.98 1.64
C VAL A 120 2.79 3.95 2.55
N THR A 121 4.00 4.31 2.20
CA THR A 121 4.73 5.32 2.96
C THR A 121 4.15 6.69 2.62
N LEU A 122 3.64 7.39 3.63
CA LEU A 122 3.12 8.75 3.49
C LEU A 122 4.17 9.74 3.98
N GLY A 123 4.71 10.53 3.06
CA GLY A 123 5.53 11.69 3.37
C GLY A 123 4.64 12.93 3.54
N ASP A 124 4.51 13.47 4.75
CA ASP A 124 3.80 14.73 4.97
C ASP A 124 4.82 15.88 5.05
N MET A 125 4.99 16.59 3.94
CA MET A 125 5.90 17.75 3.86
C MET A 125 5.17 19.09 3.85
N ARG A 126 3.87 19.11 4.17
CA ARG A 126 3.05 20.33 4.11
C ARG A 126 3.56 21.48 4.99
N GLN A 127 4.14 21.17 6.14
CA GLN A 127 4.71 22.15 7.04
C GLN A 127 6.07 22.70 6.59
N ALA A 128 6.80 21.96 5.77
CA ALA A 128 8.11 22.34 5.26
C ALA A 128 8.06 22.94 3.86
N ALA A 129 6.87 23.12 3.29
CA ALA A 129 6.65 23.47 1.90
C ALA A 129 6.67 24.98 1.60
N ASP A 130 7.45 25.77 2.34
CA ASP A 130 7.71 27.18 1.98
C ASP A 130 8.32 27.30 0.58
N ASP A 131 9.08 26.28 0.17
CA ASP A 131 9.62 26.14 -1.18
C ASP A 131 9.29 24.75 -1.74
N LYS A 132 8.02 24.52 -2.10
CA LYS A 132 7.55 23.23 -2.62
C LYS A 132 8.29 22.78 -3.88
N TRP A 133 8.74 23.70 -4.70
CA TRP A 133 9.46 23.37 -5.93
C TRP A 133 10.85 22.83 -5.66
N ARG A 134 11.53 23.37 -4.67
CA ARG A 134 12.83 22.86 -4.21
C ARG A 134 12.69 21.44 -3.63
N LEU A 135 11.63 21.21 -2.85
CA LEU A 135 11.34 19.89 -2.29
C LEU A 135 11.00 18.89 -3.41
N LEU A 136 10.19 19.27 -4.38
CA LEU A 136 9.89 18.45 -5.56
C LEU A 136 11.17 18.06 -6.32
N LEU A 137 12.04 19.02 -6.60
CA LEU A 137 13.33 18.73 -7.24
C LEU A 137 14.24 17.86 -6.38
N GLY A 138 14.13 17.95 -5.06
CA GLY A 138 14.78 17.06 -4.11
C GLY A 138 14.31 15.61 -4.28
N LEU A 139 13.00 15.39 -4.38
CA LEU A 139 12.41 14.06 -4.62
C LEU A 139 12.83 13.50 -5.99
N VAL A 140 12.81 14.33 -7.03
CA VAL A 140 13.25 13.94 -8.40
C VAL A 140 14.73 13.52 -8.44
N LYS A 141 15.58 14.08 -7.59
CA LYS A 141 17.01 13.67 -7.50
C LYS A 141 17.21 12.32 -6.82
N VAL A 142 16.29 11.93 -5.95
CA VAL A 142 16.37 10.69 -5.17
C VAL A 142 15.69 9.54 -5.89
N HIS A 143 14.60 9.83 -6.62
CA HIS A 143 13.77 8.84 -7.30
C HIS A 143 13.91 8.95 -8.82
N ASN A 144 14.03 7.81 -9.49
CA ASN A 144 14.19 7.78 -10.96
C ASN A 144 12.88 8.08 -11.71
N LYS A 145 11.73 7.95 -11.05
CA LYS A 145 10.43 8.23 -11.65
C LYS A 145 9.47 8.79 -10.60
N VAL A 146 9.21 10.09 -10.71
CA VAL A 146 8.28 10.82 -9.86
C VAL A 146 7.02 11.14 -10.66
N LEU A 147 5.86 10.77 -10.16
CA LEU A 147 4.56 11.12 -10.71
C LEU A 147 3.89 12.17 -9.84
N ALA A 148 3.75 13.39 -10.35
CA ALA A 148 3.17 14.49 -9.60
C ALA A 148 1.74 14.79 -10.06
N TYR A 149 0.81 14.84 -9.09
CA TYR A 149 -0.58 15.19 -9.31
C TYR A 149 -0.82 16.66 -9.01
N THR A 150 -1.49 17.34 -9.93
CA THR A 150 -1.82 18.76 -9.84
C THR A 150 -3.18 19.03 -10.49
N GLU A 151 -3.90 20.04 -10.00
CA GLU A 151 -5.12 20.54 -10.64
C GLU A 151 -4.79 21.29 -11.96
N ASP A 152 -3.65 22.00 -11.96
CA ASP A 152 -3.21 22.80 -13.09
C ASP A 152 -1.74 22.53 -13.43
N LYS A 153 -1.52 21.77 -14.51
CA LYS A 153 -0.17 21.47 -15.02
C LYS A 153 0.60 22.71 -15.48
N GLN A 154 -0.10 23.79 -15.84
CA GLN A 154 0.51 25.03 -16.29
C GLN A 154 1.03 25.90 -15.13
N SER A 155 0.61 25.60 -13.91
CA SER A 155 1.06 26.32 -12.70
C SER A 155 2.51 26.00 -12.33
N LEU A 156 3.10 24.92 -12.89
CA LEU A 156 4.48 24.59 -12.58
C LEU A 156 5.47 25.53 -13.28
N PRO A 157 6.47 26.05 -12.55
CA PRO A 157 7.50 26.88 -13.15
C PRO A 157 8.28 26.12 -14.23
N ALA A 158 8.52 26.78 -15.38
CA ALA A 158 9.25 26.20 -16.50
C ALA A 158 10.65 25.71 -16.10
N GLU A 159 11.31 26.40 -15.17
CA GLU A 159 12.63 26.02 -14.65
C GLU A 159 12.61 24.67 -13.91
N VAL A 160 11.51 24.40 -13.16
CA VAL A 160 11.31 23.12 -12.47
C VAL A 160 11.15 22.00 -13.47
N LEU A 161 10.31 22.19 -14.48
CA LEU A 161 10.11 21.20 -15.55
C LEU A 161 11.40 20.91 -16.32
N GLN A 162 12.15 21.94 -16.67
CA GLN A 162 13.42 21.79 -17.38
C GLN A 162 14.47 21.06 -16.53
N THR A 163 14.53 21.36 -15.23
CA THR A 163 15.48 20.72 -14.30
C THR A 163 15.11 19.27 -14.00
N ALA A 164 13.83 18.98 -13.88
CA ALA A 164 13.33 17.62 -13.59
C ALA A 164 13.42 16.71 -14.82
N GLY A 165 13.23 17.24 -16.03
CA GLY A 165 13.31 16.48 -17.26
C GLY A 165 12.38 15.25 -17.27
N ASP A 166 12.87 14.13 -17.79
CA ASP A 166 12.11 12.88 -17.94
C ASP A 166 11.87 12.14 -16.61
N TYR A 167 12.45 12.60 -15.52
CA TYR A 167 12.25 12.00 -14.20
C TYR A 167 10.95 12.43 -13.53
N LEU A 168 10.31 13.51 -14.02
CA LEU A 168 9.05 14.02 -13.51
C LEU A 168 7.94 13.87 -14.58
N GLU A 169 6.92 13.13 -14.23
CA GLU A 169 5.68 13.02 -15.00
C GLU A 169 4.56 13.78 -14.28
N LEU A 170 3.81 14.61 -15.04
CA LEU A 170 2.67 15.36 -14.50
C LEU A 170 1.35 14.73 -14.94
N ALA A 171 0.44 14.56 -13.98
CA ALA A 171 -0.94 14.17 -14.26
C ALA A 171 -1.92 15.09 -13.52
N SER A 172 -3.07 15.38 -14.17
CA SER A 172 -4.18 15.97 -13.42
C SER A 172 -4.85 14.92 -12.53
N TYR A 173 -5.60 15.35 -11.50
CA TYR A 173 -6.36 14.42 -10.68
C TYR A 173 -7.42 13.63 -11.47
N GLU A 174 -7.93 14.22 -12.58
CA GLU A 174 -8.85 13.52 -13.49
C GLU A 174 -8.13 12.43 -14.30
N GLU A 175 -6.96 12.74 -14.87
CA GLU A 175 -6.12 11.75 -15.55
C GLU A 175 -5.68 10.64 -14.61
N ALA A 176 -5.34 10.98 -13.36
CA ALA A 176 -4.98 10.04 -12.32
C ALA A 176 -6.12 9.04 -12.02
N ALA A 177 -7.37 9.47 -12.14
CA ALA A 177 -8.53 8.61 -11.94
C ALA A 177 -8.66 7.49 -12.99
N GLY A 178 -8.19 7.74 -14.21
CA GLY A 178 -8.17 6.78 -15.32
C GLY A 178 -6.82 6.07 -15.54
N MET A 179 -5.82 6.33 -14.70
CA MET A 179 -4.48 5.80 -14.88
C MET A 179 -4.44 4.30 -14.60
N SER A 180 -3.72 3.55 -15.44
CA SER A 180 -3.54 2.12 -15.25
C SER A 180 -2.68 1.82 -14.03
N GLN A 181 -2.94 0.69 -13.39
CA GLN A 181 -2.17 0.19 -12.26
C GLN A 181 -0.69 0.03 -12.61
N GLU A 182 -0.38 -0.48 -13.81
CA GLU A 182 0.99 -0.66 -14.28
C GLU A 182 1.77 0.65 -14.30
N ARG A 183 1.16 1.74 -14.78
CA ARG A 183 1.78 3.07 -14.82
C ARG A 183 2.06 3.62 -13.42
N LEU A 184 1.12 3.42 -12.48
CA LEU A 184 1.29 3.81 -11.08
C LEU A 184 2.39 3.02 -10.36
N GLN A 185 2.48 1.72 -10.63
CA GLN A 185 3.52 0.87 -10.05
C GLN A 185 4.93 1.19 -10.57
N GLN A 186 5.05 1.80 -11.76
CA GLN A 186 6.33 2.27 -12.28
C GLN A 186 6.83 3.54 -11.58
N ALA A 187 5.94 4.32 -10.98
CA ALA A 187 6.36 5.47 -10.19
C ALA A 187 7.00 5.02 -8.88
N GLU A 188 8.19 5.53 -8.59
CA GLU A 188 8.88 5.30 -7.32
C GLU A 188 8.32 6.20 -6.23
N GLU A 189 7.88 7.41 -6.61
CA GLU A 189 7.28 8.40 -5.72
C GLU A 189 6.05 9.03 -6.41
N ILE A 190 4.95 9.18 -5.68
CA ILE A 190 3.78 9.94 -6.10
C ILE A 190 3.69 11.19 -5.25
N VAL A 191 3.60 12.35 -5.89
CA VAL A 191 3.57 13.64 -5.19
C VAL A 191 2.23 14.34 -5.42
N LEU A 192 1.54 14.75 -4.36
CA LEU A 192 0.37 15.62 -4.46
C LEU A 192 0.82 17.08 -4.28
N LEU A 193 0.83 17.85 -5.39
CA LEU A 193 1.37 19.21 -5.44
C LEU A 193 0.41 20.28 -4.95
N ASP A 194 -0.88 20.02 -5.04
CA ASP A 194 -1.94 20.91 -4.62
C ASP A 194 -3.09 20.13 -3.98
N LEU A 195 -4.03 20.85 -3.37
CA LEU A 195 -5.16 20.23 -2.70
C LEU A 195 -6.17 19.72 -3.75
N PRO A 196 -6.44 18.41 -3.78
CA PRO A 196 -7.38 17.83 -4.72
C PRO A 196 -8.82 18.33 -4.50
N ALA A 197 -9.63 18.33 -5.58
CA ALA A 197 -11.05 18.62 -5.51
C ALA A 197 -11.86 17.53 -4.78
N TYR A 198 -11.29 16.33 -4.64
CA TYR A 198 -11.91 15.19 -3.98
C TYR A 198 -11.33 15.00 -2.57
N PRO A 199 -12.06 14.31 -1.66
CA PRO A 199 -11.54 14.00 -0.34
C PRO A 199 -10.20 13.26 -0.42
N LEU A 200 -9.20 13.75 0.29
CA LEU A 200 -7.85 13.16 0.32
C LEU A 200 -7.89 11.67 0.67
N ALA A 201 -8.77 11.28 1.59
CA ALA A 201 -8.95 9.88 1.98
C ALA A 201 -9.35 8.96 0.81
N ASP A 202 -10.13 9.46 -0.15
CA ASP A 202 -10.55 8.68 -1.33
C ASP A 202 -9.41 8.54 -2.32
N ILE A 203 -8.60 9.59 -2.50
CA ILE A 203 -7.39 9.54 -3.32
C ILE A 203 -6.40 8.56 -2.71
N MET A 204 -6.12 8.66 -1.42
CA MET A 204 -5.20 7.75 -0.72
C MET A 204 -5.67 6.30 -0.78
N ARG A 205 -6.98 6.06 -0.64
CA ARG A 205 -7.57 4.72 -0.80
C ARG A 205 -7.33 4.19 -2.21
N ARG A 206 -7.57 5.00 -3.24
CA ARG A 206 -7.37 4.63 -4.65
C ARG A 206 -5.90 4.35 -4.94
N LEU A 207 -4.99 5.24 -4.55
CA LEU A 207 -3.55 5.05 -4.72
C LEU A 207 -3.05 3.77 -4.07
N ARG A 208 -3.55 3.47 -2.85
CA ARG A 208 -3.27 2.21 -2.16
C ARG A 208 -3.77 1.01 -2.96
N GLN A 209 -5.02 1.04 -3.44
CA GLN A 209 -5.61 -0.04 -4.23
C GLN A 209 -4.86 -0.28 -5.55
N GLN A 210 -4.26 0.75 -6.12
CA GLN A 210 -3.51 0.69 -7.38
C GLN A 210 -2.02 0.39 -7.19
N GLY A 211 -1.56 0.22 -5.95
CA GLY A 211 -0.20 -0.22 -5.68
C GLY A 211 0.85 0.87 -5.56
N ALA A 212 0.43 2.09 -5.25
CA ALA A 212 1.37 3.15 -4.87
C ALA A 212 2.25 2.70 -3.69
N LYS A 213 3.55 2.96 -3.78
CA LYS A 213 4.54 2.60 -2.74
C LYS A 213 4.80 3.77 -1.79
N HIS A 214 5.04 4.93 -2.37
CA HIS A 214 5.34 6.16 -1.66
C HIS A 214 4.45 7.27 -2.16
N VAL A 215 3.86 8.04 -1.25
CA VAL A 215 3.03 9.20 -1.57
C VAL A 215 3.48 10.35 -0.69
N THR A 216 3.86 11.47 -1.30
CA THR A 216 4.24 12.69 -0.60
C THR A 216 3.21 13.78 -0.80
N LEU A 217 2.75 14.38 0.32
CA LEU A 217 1.90 15.56 0.33
C LEU A 217 2.79 16.79 0.34
N LEU A 218 2.72 17.59 -0.72
CA LEU A 218 3.58 18.75 -0.92
C LEU A 218 2.82 20.09 -1.01
N PHE A 219 1.48 20.05 -1.02
CA PHE A 219 0.67 21.27 -0.96
C PHE A 219 0.81 21.97 0.41
N ASN A 220 0.80 23.28 0.43
CA ASN A 220 1.05 24.09 1.61
C ASN A 220 -0.14 24.99 1.99
N GLN A 221 0.03 25.84 2.99
CA GLN A 221 -1.00 26.77 3.42
C GLN A 221 -1.43 27.76 2.31
N PRO A 222 -0.52 28.38 1.52
CA PRO A 222 -0.90 29.17 0.37
C PRO A 222 -1.78 28.45 -0.66
N ASP A 223 -1.48 27.18 -0.97
CA ASP A 223 -2.29 26.39 -1.90
C ASP A 223 -3.73 26.19 -1.35
N LEU A 224 -3.87 26.02 -0.03
CA LEU A 224 -5.17 25.91 0.62
C LEU A 224 -5.94 27.23 0.54
N GLU A 225 -5.29 28.36 0.82
CA GLU A 225 -5.89 29.69 0.77
C GLU A 225 -6.35 30.04 -0.65
N GLU A 226 -5.53 29.76 -1.66
CA GLU A 226 -5.90 29.95 -3.05
C GLU A 226 -7.12 29.08 -3.42
N ARG A 227 -7.15 27.83 -2.98
CA ARG A 227 -8.29 26.93 -3.20
C ARG A 227 -9.57 27.45 -2.56
N LEU A 228 -9.50 27.91 -1.33
CA LEU A 228 -10.65 28.49 -0.62
C LEU A 228 -11.16 29.76 -1.31
N GLN A 229 -10.28 30.62 -1.81
CA GLN A 229 -10.66 31.80 -2.58
C GLN A 229 -11.38 31.42 -3.88
N ARG A 230 -10.87 30.45 -4.63
CA ARG A 230 -11.52 29.95 -5.85
C ARG A 230 -12.91 29.35 -5.56
N LEU A 231 -13.06 28.59 -4.47
CA LEU A 231 -14.34 28.03 -4.05
C LEU A 231 -15.35 29.12 -3.66
N ALA A 232 -14.92 30.15 -2.94
CA ALA A 232 -15.77 31.27 -2.58
C ALA A 232 -16.28 32.06 -3.81
N LEU A 233 -15.45 32.19 -4.84
CA LEU A 233 -15.84 32.82 -6.10
C LEU A 233 -16.84 32.00 -6.93
N THR A 234 -16.70 30.66 -6.90
CA THR A 234 -17.57 29.75 -7.66
C THR A 234 -18.84 29.37 -6.92
N HIS A 235 -18.84 29.42 -5.60
CA HIS A 235 -19.97 29.07 -4.73
C HIS A 235 -20.13 30.16 -3.66
N PRO A 236 -20.59 31.36 -4.03
CA PRO A 236 -20.87 32.39 -3.05
C PRO A 236 -21.96 31.89 -2.09
N ASP A 237 -21.70 32.03 -0.79
CA ASP A 237 -22.66 31.66 0.25
C ASP A 237 -24.02 32.34 -0.01
N ARG A 238 -25.10 31.58 0.09
CA ARG A 238 -26.46 32.07 -0.14
C ARG A 238 -26.99 33.02 0.94
N ASP A 239 -26.20 33.26 1.99
CA ASP A 239 -26.55 34.06 3.17
C ASP A 239 -25.79 35.40 3.22
N ALA A 240 -25.56 36.04 2.08
CA ALA A 240 -25.12 37.44 2.01
C ALA A 240 -26.22 38.33 1.44
#